data_8f3b8aae0778b7411f6d948824e72516
#
_entry.id   8f3b8aae0778b7411f6d948824e72516
#
_cell.length_a   1.000
_cell.length_b   1.000
_cell.length_c   1.000
_cell.angle_alpha   90.00
_cell.angle_beta   90.00
_cell.angle_gamma   90.00
#
_symmetry.space_group_name_H-M   'P 1'
#
loop_
_entity.id
_entity.type
_entity.pdbx_description
1 polymer ?
#
loop_
_entity_poly.entity_id
_entity_poly.type
_entity_poly.pdbx_seq_one_letter_code
_entity_poly.pdbx_strand_id
1 'polypeptide(L)'
;MNRKKQRGKHAVISGIRMPQLRCTRVSESGILRRVALALCACLLFTAVFVGCGTEASDEPVDPNKLQVMASFYTMYDFAQKIGGEHVQVTCMVPSGTEPHDWEPSTKDITRMEQTDVFIYNGAGMEHWVSDVLAGLSNKKLISVEASQGVSLLRSAEEEESHDHEAV
;
A
#
# COMPACT_ATOMS: atom_id res chain seq x y z
N MET A 1 -9.05 15.27 95.63
CA MET A 1 -7.98 15.85 96.52
C MET A 1 -6.85 16.34 95.66
N ASN A 2 -6.51 17.66 95.76
CA ASN A 2 -5.26 18.38 95.38
C ASN A 2 -4.82 18.44 93.93
N ARG A 3 -5.04 19.58 93.27
CA ARG A 3 -4.28 20.81 93.13
C ARG A 3 -2.84 20.64 92.71
N LYS A 4 -2.50 21.27 91.56
CA LYS A 4 -1.58 22.44 91.35
C LYS A 4 -1.42 22.66 89.85
N LYS A 5 -1.93 23.64 89.24
CA LYS A 5 -1.55 25.01 88.96
C LYS A 5 -0.01 25.24 88.85
N GLN A 6 0.51 25.32 87.63
CA GLN A 6 1.74 26.10 87.36
C GLN A 6 1.52 26.96 86.13
N ARG A 7 1.63 28.24 86.36
CA ARG A 7 1.74 29.35 85.42
C ARG A 7 3.22 29.49 84.97
N GLY A 8 3.45 29.98 83.81
CA GLY A 8 4.66 30.70 83.41
C GLY A 8 5.12 30.28 82.02
N LYS A 9 5.45 31.08 81.12
CA LYS A 9 5.73 32.50 81.06
C LYS A 9 5.72 32.84 79.56
N HIS A 10 5.26 34.00 79.21
CA HIS A 10 5.37 34.64 77.92
C HIS A 10 6.85 34.67 77.35
N ALA A 11 7.01 34.27 76.13
CA ALA A 11 8.10 34.73 75.32
C ALA A 11 7.51 35.25 74.00
N VAL A 12 7.39 36.56 73.95
CA VAL A 12 7.15 37.32 72.73
C VAL A 12 8.42 37.22 71.91
N ILE A 13 8.38 36.52 70.78
CA ILE A 13 9.39 36.68 69.78
C ILE A 13 8.73 37.40 68.62
N SER A 14 9.13 38.63 68.55
CA SER A 14 8.87 39.65 67.56
C SER A 14 9.34 39.18 66.14
N GLY A 15 8.44 39.30 65.17
CA GLY A 15 8.80 39.82 63.88
C GLY A 15 9.71 39.01 62.97
N ILE A 16 9.15 37.92 62.34
CA ILE A 16 9.67 37.54 61.03
C ILE A 16 8.51 37.69 60.06
N ARG A 17 8.50 38.83 59.37
CA ARG A 17 7.60 39.13 58.25
C ARG A 17 8.08 38.30 57.06
N MET A 18 7.48 37.15 56.79
CA MET A 18 7.72 36.39 55.59
C MET A 18 7.29 37.23 54.40
N PRO A 19 8.16 37.41 53.38
CA PRO A 19 7.74 38.05 52.14
C PRO A 19 6.68 37.15 51.49
N GLN A 20 5.50 37.71 51.27
CA GLN A 20 4.46 37.12 50.45
C GLN A 20 5.05 36.91 49.04
N LEU A 21 5.40 35.70 48.69
CA LEU A 21 5.68 35.31 47.34
C LEU A 21 4.40 35.54 46.52
N ARG A 22 4.33 36.70 45.91
CA ARG A 22 3.37 36.98 44.86
C ARG A 22 3.64 36.00 43.73
N CYS A 23 2.86 34.95 43.71
CA CYS A 23 2.77 34.08 42.55
C CYS A 23 2.25 34.96 41.39
N THR A 24 3.17 35.53 40.64
CA THR A 24 2.83 36.18 39.36
C THR A 24 2.34 35.05 38.46
N ARG A 25 1.03 34.93 38.36
CA ARG A 25 0.35 34.10 37.39
C ARG A 25 0.70 34.71 36.02
N VAL A 26 1.80 34.25 35.45
CA VAL A 26 2.15 34.61 34.07
C VAL A 26 1.01 34.11 33.21
N SER A 27 0.34 35.09 32.57
CA SER A 27 -0.73 34.82 31.62
C SER A 27 -0.10 34.32 30.32
N GLU A 28 0.55 33.15 30.39
CA GLU A 28 1.06 32.44 29.20
C GLU A 28 0.02 31.54 28.51
N SER A 29 -1.21 31.53 29.03
CA SER A 29 -2.25 30.64 28.55
C SER A 29 -2.68 30.89 27.09
N GLY A 30 -2.44 32.07 26.56
CA GLY A 30 -2.87 32.42 25.20
C GLY A 30 -1.95 31.87 24.11
N ILE A 31 -0.65 31.99 24.29
CA ILE A 31 0.34 31.55 23.29
C ILE A 31 0.52 30.04 23.31
N LEU A 32 0.69 29.44 24.51
CA LEU A 32 0.78 27.97 24.63
C LEU A 32 -0.48 27.27 24.09
N ARG A 33 -1.66 27.83 24.36
CA ARG A 33 -2.92 27.27 23.83
C ARG A 33 -3.01 27.39 22.31
N ARG A 34 -2.54 28.48 21.71
CA ARG A 34 -2.49 28.66 20.26
C ARG A 34 -1.46 27.74 19.61
N VAL A 35 -0.30 27.57 20.23
CA VAL A 35 0.74 26.64 19.76
C VAL A 35 0.26 25.18 19.87
N ALA A 36 -0.39 24.82 20.99
CA ALA A 36 -0.96 23.48 21.15
C ALA A 36 -2.06 23.19 20.11
N LEU A 37 -2.94 24.16 19.85
CA LEU A 37 -3.98 24.03 18.81
C LEU A 37 -3.39 23.95 17.40
N ALA A 38 -2.34 24.70 17.11
CA ALA A 38 -1.65 24.62 15.82
C ALA A 38 -0.94 23.28 15.62
N LEU A 39 -0.30 22.74 16.68
CA LEU A 39 0.32 21.42 16.65
C LEU A 39 -0.72 20.30 16.47
N CYS A 40 -1.85 20.36 17.19
CA CYS A 40 -2.95 19.40 16.99
C CYS A 40 -3.53 19.50 15.57
N ALA A 41 -3.71 20.69 15.01
CA ALA A 41 -4.19 20.87 13.64
C ALA A 41 -3.19 20.31 12.61
N CYS A 42 -1.88 20.53 12.80
CA CYS A 42 -0.85 19.93 11.95
C CYS A 42 -0.84 18.39 12.03
N LEU A 43 -0.99 17.81 13.24
CA LEU A 43 -1.05 16.36 13.43
C LEU A 43 -2.32 15.75 12.81
N LEU A 44 -3.44 16.46 12.86
CA LEU A 44 -4.68 16.02 12.20
C LEU A 44 -4.57 16.14 10.67
N PHE A 45 -3.86 17.15 10.17
CA PHE A 45 -3.66 17.33 8.72
C PHE A 45 -2.73 16.27 8.12
N THR A 46 -1.71 15.80 8.86
CA THR A 46 -0.84 14.71 8.41
C THR A 46 -1.53 13.36 8.39
N ALA A 47 -2.56 13.13 9.23
CA ALA A 47 -3.31 11.86 9.23
C ALA A 47 -4.21 11.69 7.98
N VAL A 48 -4.54 12.77 7.26
CA VAL A 48 -5.39 12.70 6.05
C VAL A 48 -4.58 12.34 4.80
N PHE A 49 -3.24 12.49 4.82
CA PHE A 49 -2.37 12.18 3.68
C PHE A 49 -1.80 10.74 3.67
N VAL A 50 -2.23 9.86 4.59
CA VAL A 50 -2.02 8.41 4.42
C VAL A 50 -3.05 7.95 3.38
N GLY A 51 -2.91 8.44 2.16
CA GLY A 51 -3.63 7.96 1.00
C GLY A 51 -3.20 6.53 0.74
N CYS A 52 -4.17 5.62 0.62
CA CYS A 52 -3.99 4.31 0.04
C CYS A 52 -3.34 4.44 -1.34
N GLY A 53 -2.01 4.35 -1.38
CA GLY A 53 -1.35 3.84 -2.56
C GLY A 53 -1.73 2.37 -2.64
N THR A 54 -2.57 1.99 -3.59
CA THR A 54 -2.72 0.60 -4.02
C THR A 54 -1.42 0.21 -4.72
N GLU A 55 -0.37 0.01 -3.92
CA GLU A 55 0.77 -0.77 -4.37
C GLU A 55 0.27 -2.21 -4.51
N ALA A 56 0.64 -2.85 -5.60
CA ALA A 56 0.43 -4.28 -5.79
C ALA A 56 0.89 -4.96 -4.48
N SER A 57 -0.06 -5.55 -3.76
CA SER A 57 0.13 -6.07 -2.42
C SER A 57 1.30 -7.06 -2.45
N ASP A 58 2.40 -6.71 -1.77
CA ASP A 58 3.42 -7.67 -1.39
C ASP A 58 2.81 -8.56 -0.29
N GLU A 59 1.73 -9.30 -0.63
CA GLU A 59 1.21 -10.30 0.28
C GLU A 59 2.27 -11.39 0.47
N PRO A 60 2.49 -11.83 1.70
CA PRO A 60 3.42 -12.93 1.95
C PRO A 60 3.03 -14.15 1.12
N VAL A 61 4.02 -14.77 0.47
CA VAL A 61 3.81 -15.99 -0.30
C VAL A 61 3.36 -17.12 0.63
N ASP A 62 2.17 -17.67 0.39
CA ASP A 62 1.68 -18.85 1.10
C ASP A 62 2.28 -20.11 0.44
N PRO A 63 3.14 -20.85 1.13
CA PRO A 63 3.80 -22.04 0.55
C PRO A 63 2.84 -23.20 0.30
N ASN A 64 1.60 -23.13 0.81
CA ASN A 64 0.58 -24.18 0.62
C ASN A 64 -0.31 -23.89 -0.58
N LYS A 65 -0.13 -22.75 -1.25
CA LYS A 65 -0.92 -22.36 -2.42
C LYS A 65 -0.06 -22.32 -3.67
N LEU A 66 -0.68 -22.71 -4.79
CA LEU A 66 -0.05 -22.55 -6.10
C LEU A 66 0.13 -21.05 -6.40
N GLN A 67 1.36 -20.66 -6.70
CA GLN A 67 1.67 -19.26 -7.01
C GLN A 67 1.34 -18.98 -8.48
N VAL A 68 0.35 -18.15 -8.70
CA VAL A 68 -0.13 -17.79 -10.04
C VAL A 68 0.13 -16.32 -10.28
N MET A 69 0.69 -16.00 -11.43
CA MET A 69 0.83 -14.64 -11.91
C MET A 69 -0.04 -14.45 -13.16
N ALA A 70 -0.83 -13.40 -13.16
CA ALA A 70 -1.69 -13.04 -14.29
C ALA A 70 -1.23 -11.73 -14.92
N SER A 71 -1.25 -11.63 -16.24
CA SER A 71 -0.81 -10.44 -16.95
C SER A 71 -1.61 -9.21 -16.57
N PHE A 72 -2.92 -9.26 -16.64
CA PHE A 72 -3.80 -8.15 -16.27
C PHE A 72 -5.09 -8.64 -15.60
N TYR A 73 -5.96 -7.69 -15.20
CA TYR A 73 -7.09 -7.95 -14.31
C TYR A 73 -8.03 -9.07 -14.77
N THR A 74 -8.35 -9.17 -16.07
CA THR A 74 -9.26 -10.21 -16.56
C THR A 74 -8.68 -11.61 -16.32
N MET A 75 -7.39 -11.79 -16.58
CA MET A 75 -6.69 -13.06 -16.33
C MET A 75 -6.59 -13.36 -14.84
N TYR A 76 -6.35 -12.33 -14.04
CA TYR A 76 -6.35 -12.41 -12.57
C TYR A 76 -7.71 -12.88 -12.02
N ASP A 77 -8.80 -12.26 -12.47
CA ASP A 77 -10.16 -12.59 -12.03
C ASP A 77 -10.55 -14.03 -12.39
N PHE A 78 -10.19 -14.46 -13.61
CA PHE A 78 -10.40 -15.85 -14.04
C PHE A 78 -9.58 -16.83 -13.20
N ALA A 79 -8.30 -16.56 -12.99
CA ALA A 79 -7.42 -17.40 -12.19
C ALA A 79 -7.94 -17.55 -10.76
N GLN A 80 -8.40 -16.48 -10.13
CA GLN A 80 -8.99 -16.54 -8.79
C GLN A 80 -10.29 -17.34 -8.74
N LYS A 81 -11.18 -17.14 -9.70
CA LYS A 81 -12.47 -17.84 -9.74
C LYS A 81 -12.32 -19.34 -9.99
N ILE A 82 -11.34 -19.73 -10.79
CA ILE A 82 -11.07 -21.13 -11.11
C ILE A 82 -10.30 -21.80 -9.97
N GLY A 83 -9.26 -21.14 -9.46
CA GLY A 83 -8.35 -21.73 -8.48
C GLY A 83 -8.86 -21.67 -7.03
N GLY A 84 -9.76 -20.71 -6.72
CA GLY A 84 -10.35 -20.54 -5.40
C GLY A 84 -9.30 -20.41 -4.29
N GLU A 85 -9.45 -21.19 -3.23
CA GLU A 85 -8.55 -21.21 -2.08
C GLU A 85 -7.20 -21.89 -2.33
N HIS A 86 -7.05 -22.59 -3.44
CA HIS A 86 -5.85 -23.36 -3.76
C HIS A 86 -4.74 -22.55 -4.42
N VAL A 87 -5.05 -21.31 -4.83
CA VAL A 87 -4.12 -20.42 -5.53
C VAL A 87 -3.89 -19.13 -4.78
N GLN A 88 -2.72 -18.55 -4.98
CA GLN A 88 -2.43 -17.15 -4.66
C GLN A 88 -2.11 -16.45 -5.96
N VAL A 89 -2.97 -15.53 -6.38
CA VAL A 89 -2.87 -14.87 -7.68
C VAL A 89 -2.33 -13.45 -7.52
N THR A 90 -1.32 -13.11 -8.32
CA THR A 90 -0.78 -11.74 -8.43
C THR A 90 -1.07 -11.19 -9.81
N CYS A 91 -1.55 -9.95 -9.91
CA CYS A 91 -1.76 -9.24 -11.16
C CYS A 91 -0.51 -8.39 -11.47
N MET A 92 -0.01 -8.45 -12.71
CA MET A 92 1.17 -7.69 -13.14
C MET A 92 0.83 -6.25 -13.49
N VAL A 93 -0.12 -6.07 -14.41
CA VAL A 93 -0.53 -4.74 -14.86
C VAL A 93 -1.34 -4.06 -13.76
N PRO A 94 -0.91 -2.87 -13.27
CA PRO A 94 -1.65 -2.13 -12.25
C PRO A 94 -3.03 -1.70 -12.74
N SER A 95 -3.97 -1.59 -11.80
CA SER A 95 -5.31 -1.09 -12.11
C SER A 95 -5.28 0.28 -12.75
N GLY A 96 -6.00 0.45 -13.86
CA GLY A 96 -6.06 1.71 -14.61
C GLY A 96 -4.94 1.92 -15.61
N THR A 97 -4.03 0.96 -15.75
CA THR A 97 -2.99 0.96 -16.80
C THR A 97 -3.48 0.19 -18.01
N GLU A 98 -3.21 0.70 -19.22
CA GLU A 98 -3.52 0.01 -20.46
C GLU A 98 -2.56 -1.17 -20.66
N PRO A 99 -3.06 -2.42 -20.80
CA PRO A 99 -2.19 -3.60 -20.92
C PRO A 99 -1.32 -3.62 -22.16
N HIS A 100 -1.75 -3.01 -23.26
CA HIS A 100 -0.98 -2.96 -24.52
C HIS A 100 0.29 -2.12 -24.42
N ASP A 101 0.25 -1.04 -23.62
CA ASP A 101 1.35 -0.09 -23.48
C ASP A 101 2.24 -0.40 -22.28
N TRP A 102 1.88 -1.44 -21.50
CA TRP A 102 2.61 -1.78 -20.30
C TRP A 102 3.72 -2.80 -20.56
N GLU A 103 4.85 -2.59 -19.88
CA GLU A 103 5.99 -3.51 -19.90
C GLU A 103 6.42 -3.89 -18.47
N PRO A 104 6.86 -5.14 -18.24
CA PRO A 104 7.28 -5.59 -16.93
C PRO A 104 8.58 -4.94 -16.48
N SER A 105 8.62 -4.52 -15.23
CA SER A 105 9.83 -4.07 -14.57
C SER A 105 10.73 -5.25 -14.20
N THR A 106 12.00 -4.97 -13.85
CA THR A 106 12.91 -6.00 -13.32
C THR A 106 12.35 -6.68 -12.08
N LYS A 107 11.56 -5.96 -11.25
CA LYS A 107 10.89 -6.52 -10.07
C LYS A 107 9.83 -7.55 -10.48
N ASP A 108 9.07 -7.27 -11.53
CA ASP A 108 8.03 -8.17 -12.02
C ASP A 108 8.64 -9.44 -12.61
N ILE A 109 9.73 -9.32 -13.37
CA ILE A 109 10.48 -10.47 -13.90
C ILE A 109 11.03 -11.33 -12.75
N THR A 110 11.57 -10.69 -11.69
CA THR A 110 12.07 -11.42 -10.51
C THR A 110 10.96 -12.19 -9.79
N ARG A 111 9.76 -11.62 -9.71
CA ARG A 111 8.58 -12.32 -9.16
C ARG A 111 8.15 -13.49 -10.03
N MET A 112 8.19 -13.31 -11.36
CA MET A 112 7.86 -14.37 -12.33
C MET A 112 8.80 -15.57 -12.20
N GLU A 113 10.07 -15.37 -11.86
CA GLU A 113 11.02 -16.45 -11.55
C GLU A 113 10.62 -17.34 -10.36
N GLN A 114 9.75 -16.83 -9.48
CA GLN A 114 9.27 -17.51 -8.27
C GLN A 114 7.84 -18.06 -8.42
N THR A 115 7.26 -17.93 -9.60
CA THR A 115 5.87 -18.27 -9.91
C THR A 115 5.77 -19.69 -10.49
N ASP A 116 4.70 -20.40 -10.18
CA ASP A 116 4.44 -21.75 -10.70
C ASP A 116 3.70 -21.69 -12.05
N VAL A 117 2.73 -20.77 -12.17
CA VAL A 117 1.89 -20.61 -13.35
C VAL A 117 1.81 -19.13 -13.75
N PHE A 118 2.04 -18.84 -15.01
CA PHE A 118 1.81 -17.52 -15.61
C PHE A 118 0.66 -17.60 -16.61
N ILE A 119 -0.36 -16.74 -16.43
CA ILE A 119 -1.55 -16.70 -17.30
C ILE A 119 -1.57 -15.34 -18.02
N TYR A 120 -1.65 -15.36 -19.34
CA TYR A 120 -1.74 -14.17 -20.17
C TYR A 120 -2.80 -14.35 -21.26
N ASN A 121 -3.26 -13.25 -21.84
CA ASN A 121 -4.29 -13.30 -22.88
C ASN A 121 -3.76 -13.87 -24.18
N GLY A 122 -2.63 -13.40 -24.65
CA GLY A 122 -2.13 -13.67 -26.00
C GLY A 122 -2.85 -12.83 -27.05
N ALA A 123 -2.92 -13.34 -28.28
CA ALA A 123 -3.54 -12.65 -29.42
C ALA A 123 -3.04 -11.21 -29.63
N GLY A 124 -1.75 -10.96 -29.35
CA GLY A 124 -1.12 -9.64 -29.49
C GLY A 124 -1.36 -8.66 -28.35
N MET A 125 -2.08 -9.05 -27.28
CA MET A 125 -2.34 -8.16 -26.14
C MET A 125 -1.07 -7.82 -25.37
N GLU A 126 -0.24 -8.80 -25.05
CA GLU A 126 1.01 -8.64 -24.32
C GLU A 126 2.21 -8.96 -25.23
N HIS A 127 2.66 -7.98 -25.98
CA HIS A 127 3.75 -8.16 -26.96
C HIS A 127 5.11 -8.55 -26.33
N TRP A 128 5.31 -8.24 -25.04
CA TRP A 128 6.54 -8.50 -24.29
C TRP A 128 6.69 -9.95 -23.80
N VAL A 129 5.61 -10.73 -23.78
CA VAL A 129 5.55 -12.06 -23.12
C VAL A 129 6.55 -13.05 -23.71
N SER A 130 6.66 -13.11 -25.04
CA SER A 130 7.57 -14.06 -25.71
C SER A 130 9.03 -13.85 -25.31
N ASP A 131 9.47 -12.59 -25.26
CA ASP A 131 10.85 -12.23 -24.94
C ASP A 131 11.16 -12.47 -23.47
N VAL A 132 10.22 -12.14 -22.58
CA VAL A 132 10.36 -12.39 -21.15
C VAL A 132 10.42 -13.89 -20.86
N LEU A 133 9.50 -14.69 -21.38
CA LEU A 133 9.50 -16.14 -21.18
C LEU A 133 10.79 -16.81 -21.70
N ALA A 134 11.32 -16.34 -22.83
CA ALA A 134 12.59 -16.84 -23.37
C ALA A 134 13.78 -16.55 -22.43
N GLY A 135 13.76 -15.40 -21.75
CA GLY A 135 14.81 -14.95 -20.83
C GLY A 135 14.76 -15.55 -19.43
N LEU A 136 13.63 -16.13 -19.00
CA LEU A 136 13.49 -16.69 -17.64
C LEU A 136 14.40 -17.90 -17.41
N SER A 137 14.95 -17.96 -16.21
CA SER A 137 15.72 -19.11 -15.71
C SER A 137 14.84 -20.22 -15.17
N ASN A 138 13.63 -19.88 -14.67
CA ASN A 138 12.66 -20.83 -14.17
C ASN A 138 12.04 -21.68 -15.27
N LYS A 139 12.65 -22.80 -15.56
CA LYS A 139 12.15 -23.75 -16.59
C LYS A 139 10.97 -24.63 -16.11
N LYS A 140 10.52 -24.46 -14.86
CA LYS A 140 9.35 -25.14 -14.30
C LYS A 140 8.08 -24.30 -14.42
N LEU A 141 8.20 -23.02 -14.75
CA LEU A 141 7.06 -22.14 -14.96
C LEU A 141 6.16 -22.70 -16.07
N ILE A 142 4.88 -22.83 -15.77
CA ILE A 142 3.85 -23.21 -16.73
C ILE A 142 3.25 -21.92 -17.28
N SER A 143 3.41 -21.66 -18.56
CA SER A 143 2.76 -20.51 -19.22
C SER A 143 1.47 -20.97 -19.89
N VAL A 144 0.39 -20.20 -19.66
CA VAL A 144 -0.94 -20.47 -20.22
C VAL A 144 -1.39 -19.25 -21.03
N GLU A 145 -1.56 -19.44 -22.31
CA GLU A 145 -2.15 -18.45 -23.21
C GLU A 145 -3.67 -18.68 -23.28
N ALA A 146 -4.44 -17.71 -22.79
CA ALA A 146 -5.90 -17.85 -22.67
C ALA A 146 -6.62 -17.82 -24.03
N SER A 147 -6.04 -17.17 -25.04
CA SER A 147 -6.59 -17.13 -26.40
C SER A 147 -6.25 -18.37 -27.24
N GLN A 148 -5.45 -19.30 -26.72
CA GLN A 148 -5.09 -20.49 -27.47
C GLN A 148 -6.33 -21.33 -27.81
N GLY A 149 -6.51 -21.62 -29.07
CA GLY A 149 -7.65 -22.39 -29.58
C GLY A 149 -8.93 -21.58 -29.80
N VAL A 150 -8.89 -20.27 -29.57
CA VAL A 150 -10.01 -19.34 -29.87
C VAL A 150 -9.88 -18.87 -31.32
N SER A 151 -11.00 -18.86 -32.05
CA SER A 151 -11.06 -18.26 -33.40
C SER A 151 -11.11 -16.73 -33.27
N LEU A 152 -10.04 -16.06 -33.66
CA LEU A 152 -9.98 -14.60 -33.60
C LEU A 152 -10.72 -13.97 -34.78
N LEU A 153 -11.46 -12.89 -34.49
CA LEU A 153 -12.07 -12.05 -35.52
C LEU A 153 -11.04 -11.01 -35.98
N ARG A 154 -10.93 -10.82 -37.28
CA ARG A 154 -10.11 -9.72 -37.86
C ARG A 154 -10.84 -8.39 -37.62
N SER A 155 -10.09 -7.34 -37.31
CA SER A 155 -10.63 -6.00 -37.34
C SER A 155 -10.92 -5.56 -38.78
N ALA A 156 -11.99 -4.78 -38.99
CA ALA A 156 -12.35 -4.28 -40.32
C ALA A 156 -11.24 -3.40 -40.97
N GLU A 157 -10.33 -2.87 -40.16
CA GLU A 157 -9.21 -2.04 -40.60
C GLU A 157 -8.10 -2.85 -41.34
N GLU A 158 -8.00 -4.15 -41.02
CA GLU A 158 -7.03 -5.02 -41.71
C GLU A 158 -7.51 -5.48 -43.11
N GLU A 159 -8.82 -5.45 -43.35
CA GLU A 159 -9.38 -5.84 -44.65
C GLU A 159 -9.21 -4.76 -45.71
N GLU A 160 -9.17 -3.46 -45.34
CA GLU A 160 -8.97 -2.36 -46.31
C GLU A 160 -7.53 -2.21 -46.81
N SER A 161 -6.52 -2.73 -46.09
CA SER A 161 -5.11 -2.57 -46.49
C SER A 161 -4.64 -3.53 -47.59
N HIS A 162 -5.40 -4.58 -47.90
CA HIS A 162 -5.05 -5.57 -48.89
C HIS A 162 -5.60 -5.31 -50.30
N ASP A 163 -6.55 -4.39 -50.45
CA ASP A 163 -7.17 -4.11 -51.75
C ASP A 163 -6.50 -2.98 -52.58
N HIS A 164 -5.42 -2.37 -52.12
CA HIS A 164 -4.74 -1.26 -52.80
C HIS A 164 -3.44 -1.64 -53.54
N GLU A 165 -3.05 -2.91 -53.59
CA GLU A 165 -1.84 -3.35 -54.35
C GLU A 165 -2.13 -4.19 -55.59
N ALA A 166 -3.24 -3.96 -56.28
CA ALA A 166 -3.52 -4.60 -57.57
C ALA A 166 -4.09 -3.61 -58.60
N VAL A 167 -3.28 -2.66 -59.05
CA VAL A 167 -3.44 -2.01 -60.40
C VAL A 167 -2.08 -1.72 -61.00
#